data_d41eb02fb28a5abebb24877c8d9a1e54
#
_entry.id   d41eb02fb28a5abebb24877c8d9a1e54
#
_cell.length_a   1.000
_cell.length_b   1.000
_cell.length_c   1.000
_cell.angle_alpha   90.00
_cell.angle_beta   90.00
_cell.angle_gamma   90.00
#
_symmetry.space_group_name_H-M   'P 1'
#
loop_
_entity.id
_entity.type
_entity.pdbx_description
1 polymer ?
#
loop_
_entity_poly.entity_id
_entity_poly.type
_entity_poly.pdbx_seq_one_letter_code
_entity_poly.pdbx_strand_id
1 'polypeptide(L)'
;MFKEAIQNYLQKNQHDKLNLKAVLFDMDGVLFDSMKNHATAWHEAMKHYGMHLSREEAYMHEGRTGASTINIVSQRQRNHEATDEEVKEIYQTKSDIFNSLPTAERMPGAYELLKRVKADGLTPVVVTGSGQLSLLDRLNHNFPDIFKAELMVTAFDVKYGKPNPEPYLMGLQKAGIKPNEAIVVENAPLGVRAGVAAGIFTVALNTGPLPDEALTSEGANLLFSSMNDFEANWEAFFQSTRSI
;
A
#
# COMPACT_ATOMS: atom_id res chain seq x y z
N MET A 1 12.36 9.70 19.06
CA MET A 1 11.61 8.77 18.20
C MET A 1 12.00 8.92 16.73
N PHE A 2 11.65 10.00 15.99
CA PHE A 2 11.93 10.10 14.55
C PHE A 2 13.42 10.03 14.19
N LYS A 3 14.27 10.82 14.85
CA LYS A 3 15.72 10.80 14.59
C LYS A 3 16.34 9.42 14.80
N GLU A 4 15.94 8.71 15.82
CA GLU A 4 16.41 7.36 16.12
C GLU A 4 15.98 6.37 15.03
N ALA A 5 14.69 6.39 14.60
CA ALA A 5 14.21 5.55 13.53
C ALA A 5 14.95 5.82 12.20
N ILE A 6 15.22 7.10 11.88
CA ILE A 6 15.98 7.48 10.70
C ILE A 6 17.43 6.99 10.81
N GLN A 7 18.10 7.18 11.95
CA GLN A 7 19.48 6.71 12.17
C GLN A 7 19.58 5.19 12.02
N ASN A 8 18.64 4.43 12.62
CA ASN A 8 18.59 2.97 12.48
C ASN A 8 18.42 2.52 11.01
N TYR A 9 17.54 3.19 10.27
CA TYR A 9 17.36 2.95 8.84
C TYR A 9 18.65 3.22 8.05
N LEU A 10 19.29 4.37 8.27
CA LEU A 10 20.49 4.77 7.57
C LEU A 10 21.64 3.79 7.84
N GLN A 11 21.83 3.38 9.09
CA GLN A 11 22.83 2.40 9.47
C GLN A 11 22.59 1.03 8.82
N LYS A 12 21.33 0.54 8.88
CA LYS A 12 20.93 -0.76 8.30
C LYS A 12 21.17 -0.81 6.80
N ASN A 13 20.87 0.28 6.08
CA ASN A 13 20.93 0.33 4.62
C ASN A 13 22.22 0.99 4.08
N GLN A 14 23.17 1.34 4.96
CA GLN A 14 24.46 1.97 4.61
C GLN A 14 24.30 3.26 3.81
N HIS A 15 23.36 4.12 4.22
CA HIS A 15 23.15 5.43 3.65
C HIS A 15 23.65 6.53 4.58
N ASP A 16 24.20 7.60 3.99
CA ASP A 16 24.68 8.75 4.75
C ASP A 16 23.55 9.67 5.22
N LYS A 17 22.46 9.74 4.46
CA LYS A 17 21.31 10.61 4.74
C LYS A 17 20.01 10.11 4.12
N LEU A 18 18.89 10.51 4.68
CA LEU A 18 17.54 10.38 4.11
C LEU A 18 17.16 11.73 3.46
N ASN A 19 17.36 11.85 2.14
CA ASN A 19 17.15 13.08 1.39
C ASN A 19 15.85 13.02 0.59
N LEU A 20 14.72 13.25 1.23
CA LEU A 20 13.39 13.03 0.66
C LEU A 20 13.14 13.88 -0.58
N LYS A 21 12.66 13.22 -1.64
CA LYS A 21 12.17 13.79 -2.90
C LYS A 21 10.76 13.29 -3.25
N ALA A 22 10.36 12.13 -2.73
CA ALA A 22 9.05 11.56 -2.98
C ALA A 22 8.48 10.80 -1.78
N VAL A 23 7.15 10.63 -1.79
CA VAL A 23 6.41 9.76 -0.89
C VAL A 23 5.63 8.77 -1.73
N LEU A 24 5.89 7.48 -1.53
CA LEU A 24 5.25 6.37 -2.23
C LEU A 24 4.08 5.86 -1.37
N PHE A 25 2.88 6.13 -1.80
CA PHE A 25 1.66 5.76 -1.08
C PHE A 25 1.07 4.47 -1.63
N ASP A 26 0.78 3.52 -0.77
CA ASP A 26 -0.27 2.55 -1.09
C ASP A 26 -1.62 3.27 -1.22
N MET A 27 -2.61 2.58 -1.76
CA MET A 27 -3.92 3.20 -2.05
C MET A 27 -5.00 2.76 -1.07
N ASP A 28 -5.22 1.46 -0.97
CA ASP A 28 -6.36 0.89 -0.26
C ASP A 28 -6.03 0.75 1.24
N GLY A 29 -6.75 1.48 2.10
CA GLY A 29 -6.44 1.59 3.53
C GLY A 29 -5.42 2.69 3.87
N VAL A 30 -4.84 3.36 2.86
CA VAL A 30 -3.94 4.52 3.01
C VAL A 30 -4.57 5.79 2.45
N LEU A 31 -4.91 5.83 1.17
CA LEU A 31 -5.57 6.97 0.53
C LEU A 31 -7.10 6.89 0.61
N PHE A 32 -7.65 5.68 0.59
CA PHE A 32 -9.08 5.41 0.69
C PHE A 32 -9.39 4.42 1.84
N ASP A 33 -10.49 4.66 2.56
CA ASP A 33 -11.03 3.71 3.54
C ASP A 33 -11.82 2.60 2.82
N SER A 34 -11.11 1.82 2.00
CA SER A 34 -11.67 0.81 1.10
C SER A 34 -11.52 -0.63 1.60
N MET A 35 -10.72 -0.86 2.65
CA MET A 35 -10.38 -2.23 3.07
C MET A 35 -11.56 -3.04 3.56
N LYS A 36 -12.57 -2.41 4.20
CA LYS A 36 -13.82 -3.10 4.59
C LYS A 36 -14.56 -3.65 3.38
N ASN A 37 -14.57 -2.87 2.27
CA ASN A 37 -15.18 -3.30 1.02
C ASN A 37 -14.38 -4.42 0.37
N HIS A 38 -13.05 -4.32 0.35
CA HIS A 38 -12.18 -5.38 -0.15
C HIS A 38 -12.36 -6.67 0.64
N ALA A 39 -12.35 -6.61 1.97
CA ALA A 39 -12.53 -7.76 2.84
C ALA A 39 -13.91 -8.42 2.63
N THR A 40 -14.96 -7.63 2.48
CA THR A 40 -16.30 -8.14 2.18
C THR A 40 -16.35 -8.80 0.80
N ALA A 41 -15.82 -8.13 -0.23
CA ALA A 41 -15.84 -8.65 -1.60
C ALA A 41 -15.03 -9.96 -1.72
N TRP A 42 -13.87 -10.05 -1.10
CA TRP A 42 -13.08 -11.28 -1.07
C TRP A 42 -13.79 -12.42 -0.34
N HIS A 43 -14.35 -12.13 0.84
CA HIS A 43 -15.11 -13.13 1.60
C HIS A 43 -16.27 -13.72 0.79
N GLU A 44 -17.12 -12.87 0.22
CA GLU A 44 -18.30 -13.30 -0.53
C GLU A 44 -17.92 -13.99 -1.86
N ALA A 45 -16.91 -13.48 -2.58
CA ALA A 45 -16.44 -14.13 -3.80
C ALA A 45 -15.89 -15.54 -3.52
N MET A 46 -15.00 -15.70 -2.54
CA MET A 46 -14.47 -17.03 -2.18
C MET A 46 -15.57 -17.99 -1.76
N LYS A 47 -16.52 -17.52 -0.96
CA LYS A 47 -17.69 -18.29 -0.54
C LYS A 47 -18.54 -18.76 -1.74
N HIS A 48 -18.73 -17.93 -2.75
CA HIS A 48 -19.46 -18.28 -3.97
C HIS A 48 -18.82 -19.48 -4.70
N TYR A 49 -17.51 -19.60 -4.68
CA TYR A 49 -16.76 -20.72 -5.27
C TYR A 49 -16.44 -21.85 -4.28
N GLY A 50 -17.14 -21.91 -3.14
CA GLY A 50 -16.98 -22.96 -2.15
C GLY A 50 -15.65 -22.94 -1.39
N MET A 51 -14.98 -21.79 -1.36
CA MET A 51 -13.76 -21.56 -0.60
C MET A 51 -14.01 -20.62 0.58
N HIS A 52 -13.18 -20.71 1.60
CA HIS A 52 -13.27 -19.88 2.80
C HIS A 52 -12.09 -18.91 2.87
N LEU A 53 -12.41 -17.63 2.94
CA LEU A 53 -11.49 -16.55 3.29
C LEU A 53 -12.22 -15.62 4.25
N SER A 54 -11.75 -15.50 5.49
CA SER A 54 -12.39 -14.60 6.45
C SER A 54 -12.11 -13.12 6.08
N ARG A 55 -12.96 -12.20 6.57
CA ARG A 55 -12.70 -10.76 6.36
C ARG A 55 -11.41 -10.31 7.00
N GLU A 56 -11.07 -10.84 8.17
CA GLU A 56 -9.80 -10.54 8.85
C GLU A 56 -8.59 -11.07 8.06
N GLU A 57 -8.69 -12.30 7.55
CA GLU A 57 -7.65 -12.88 6.70
C GLU A 57 -7.44 -12.06 5.41
N ALA A 58 -8.48 -11.44 4.86
CA ALA A 58 -8.34 -10.60 3.68
C ALA A 58 -7.37 -9.41 3.91
N TYR A 59 -7.32 -8.85 5.11
CA TYR A 59 -6.33 -7.81 5.46
C TYR A 59 -4.89 -8.33 5.45
N MET A 60 -4.66 -9.61 5.79
CA MET A 60 -3.34 -10.23 5.72
C MET A 60 -2.88 -10.50 4.28
N HIS A 61 -3.81 -10.57 3.34
CA HIS A 61 -3.54 -10.76 1.91
C HIS A 61 -3.49 -9.45 1.11
N GLU A 62 -3.73 -8.31 1.75
CA GLU A 62 -3.68 -7.02 1.10
C GLU A 62 -2.33 -6.75 0.44
N GLY A 63 -2.37 -6.09 -0.72
CA GLY A 63 -1.18 -5.81 -1.54
C GLY A 63 -0.77 -6.93 -2.48
N ARG A 64 -1.31 -8.15 -2.35
CA ARG A 64 -1.13 -9.23 -3.32
C ARG A 64 -1.90 -8.95 -4.60
N THR A 65 -1.45 -9.54 -5.70
CA THR A 65 -2.29 -9.66 -6.90
C THR A 65 -3.49 -10.58 -6.62
N GLY A 66 -4.61 -10.34 -7.31
CA GLY A 66 -5.79 -11.19 -7.17
C GLY A 66 -5.49 -12.67 -7.44
N ALA A 67 -4.70 -12.97 -8.47
CA ALA A 67 -4.28 -14.33 -8.80
C ALA A 67 -3.50 -14.99 -7.65
N SER A 68 -2.57 -14.25 -7.02
CA SER A 68 -1.81 -14.78 -5.88
C SER A 68 -2.71 -15.12 -4.69
N THR A 69 -3.67 -14.27 -4.35
CA THR A 69 -4.62 -14.54 -3.26
C THR A 69 -5.48 -15.76 -3.56
N ILE A 70 -6.03 -15.86 -4.78
CA ILE A 70 -6.87 -16.98 -5.22
C ILE A 70 -6.07 -18.28 -5.15
N ASN A 71 -4.85 -18.30 -5.68
CA ASN A 71 -4.03 -19.50 -5.71
C ASN A 71 -3.63 -19.99 -4.31
N ILE A 72 -3.31 -19.08 -3.39
CA ILE A 72 -2.99 -19.44 -2.00
C ILE A 72 -4.21 -20.12 -1.33
N VAL A 73 -5.40 -19.53 -1.50
CA VAL A 73 -6.62 -20.10 -0.90
C VAL A 73 -7.00 -21.42 -1.55
N SER A 74 -6.92 -21.53 -2.88
CA SER A 74 -7.20 -22.75 -3.63
C SER A 74 -6.23 -23.86 -3.25
N GLN A 75 -4.93 -23.59 -3.25
CA GLN A 75 -3.91 -24.56 -2.85
C GLN A 75 -4.13 -25.08 -1.43
N ARG A 76 -4.48 -24.20 -0.49
CA ARG A 76 -4.74 -24.56 0.91
C ARG A 76 -5.99 -25.44 1.08
N GLN A 77 -7.05 -25.20 0.30
CA GLN A 77 -8.36 -25.85 0.52
C GLN A 77 -8.68 -26.95 -0.48
N ARG A 78 -8.09 -26.90 -1.67
CA ARG A 78 -8.33 -27.86 -2.76
C ARG A 78 -7.11 -28.69 -3.12
N ASN A 79 -5.92 -28.40 -2.53
CA ASN A 79 -4.63 -29.04 -2.81
C ASN A 79 -4.11 -28.83 -4.25
N HIS A 80 -4.59 -27.80 -4.95
CA HIS A 80 -4.09 -27.38 -6.26
C HIS A 80 -4.33 -25.88 -6.44
N GLU A 81 -3.52 -25.25 -7.30
CA GLU A 81 -3.77 -23.88 -7.74
C GLU A 81 -5.03 -23.82 -8.62
N ALA A 82 -5.69 -22.68 -8.62
CA ALA A 82 -6.77 -22.39 -9.54
C ALA A 82 -6.24 -22.32 -11.00
N THR A 83 -7.06 -22.72 -11.96
CA THR A 83 -6.73 -22.48 -13.37
C THR A 83 -6.79 -20.99 -13.69
N ASP A 84 -6.17 -20.56 -14.79
CA ASP A 84 -6.21 -19.16 -15.24
C ASP A 84 -7.66 -18.68 -15.47
N GLU A 85 -8.54 -19.58 -15.91
CA GLU A 85 -9.96 -19.31 -16.12
C GLU A 85 -10.70 -19.11 -14.80
N GLU A 86 -10.48 -20.01 -13.81
CA GLU A 86 -11.03 -19.86 -12.45
C GLU A 86 -10.52 -18.58 -11.78
N VAL A 87 -9.22 -18.24 -11.91
CA VAL A 87 -8.65 -17.01 -11.38
C VAL A 87 -9.39 -15.80 -11.95
N LYS A 88 -9.62 -15.78 -13.26
CA LYS A 88 -10.33 -14.69 -13.94
C LYS A 88 -11.78 -14.57 -13.47
N GLU A 89 -12.50 -15.67 -13.37
CA GLU A 89 -13.90 -15.69 -12.92
C GLU A 89 -14.05 -15.25 -11.46
N ILE A 90 -13.22 -15.80 -10.57
CA ILE A 90 -13.23 -15.45 -9.13
C ILE A 90 -12.89 -13.97 -8.94
N TYR A 91 -11.88 -13.49 -9.64
CA TYR A 91 -11.48 -12.08 -9.55
C TYR A 91 -12.54 -11.14 -10.12
N GLN A 92 -13.21 -11.53 -11.22
CA GLN A 92 -14.33 -10.76 -11.77
C GLN A 92 -15.48 -10.69 -10.77
N THR A 93 -15.87 -11.83 -10.19
CA THR A 93 -16.92 -11.89 -9.14
C THR A 93 -16.56 -10.99 -7.95
N LYS A 94 -15.31 -11.05 -7.48
CA LYS A 94 -14.83 -10.16 -6.41
C LYS A 94 -14.94 -8.70 -6.80
N SER A 95 -14.61 -8.35 -8.04
CA SER A 95 -14.67 -6.98 -8.55
C SER A 95 -16.11 -6.48 -8.66
N ASP A 96 -17.02 -7.32 -9.13
CA ASP A 96 -18.44 -7.00 -9.26
C ASP A 96 -19.07 -6.76 -7.88
N ILE A 97 -18.76 -7.62 -6.91
CA ILE A 97 -19.20 -7.41 -5.52
C ILE A 97 -18.64 -6.11 -4.97
N PHE A 98 -17.33 -5.86 -5.12
CA PHE A 98 -16.70 -4.62 -4.67
C PHE A 98 -17.36 -3.38 -5.27
N ASN A 99 -17.64 -3.40 -6.56
CA ASN A 99 -18.27 -2.28 -7.26
C ASN A 99 -19.75 -2.10 -6.89
N SER A 100 -20.42 -3.11 -6.35
CA SER A 100 -21.79 -3.02 -5.84
C SER A 100 -21.88 -2.42 -4.43
N LEU A 101 -20.77 -2.36 -3.70
CA LEU A 101 -20.70 -1.76 -2.36
C LEU A 101 -20.65 -0.23 -2.45
N PRO A 102 -21.00 0.48 -1.37
CA PRO A 102 -20.84 1.93 -1.33
C PRO A 102 -19.41 2.35 -1.65
N THR A 103 -19.26 3.42 -2.43
CA THR A 103 -17.94 3.95 -2.79
C THR A 103 -17.16 4.32 -1.54
N ALA A 104 -15.94 3.82 -1.43
CA ALA A 104 -15.06 4.15 -0.32
C ALA A 104 -14.68 5.63 -0.34
N GLU A 105 -14.77 6.27 0.80
CA GLU A 105 -14.37 7.66 1.00
C GLU A 105 -12.84 7.78 1.09
N ARG A 106 -12.34 9.01 1.03
CA ARG A 106 -10.95 9.31 1.35
C ARG A 106 -10.63 8.89 2.77
N MET A 107 -9.45 8.34 2.97
CA MET A 107 -8.94 8.14 4.34
C MET A 107 -8.82 9.49 5.04
N PRO A 108 -9.40 9.66 6.25
CA PRO A 108 -9.27 10.90 7.01
C PRO A 108 -7.80 11.30 7.21
N GLY A 109 -7.44 12.53 6.87
CA GLY A 109 -6.07 13.06 6.92
C GLY A 109 -5.25 12.87 5.64
N ALA A 110 -5.68 11.99 4.71
CA ALA A 110 -4.91 11.70 3.50
C ALA A 110 -4.75 12.92 2.59
N TYR A 111 -5.82 13.68 2.38
CA TYR A 111 -5.76 14.87 1.50
C TYR A 111 -4.92 15.98 2.11
N GLU A 112 -5.03 16.18 3.40
CA GLU A 112 -4.26 17.15 4.17
C GLU A 112 -2.76 16.82 4.10
N LEU A 113 -2.39 15.55 4.33
CA LEU A 113 -1.02 15.08 4.20
C LEU A 113 -0.49 15.28 2.77
N LEU A 114 -1.25 14.90 1.76
CA LEU A 114 -0.85 15.05 0.35
C LEU A 114 -0.57 16.51 -0.02
N LYS A 115 -1.37 17.46 0.47
CA LYS A 115 -1.13 18.90 0.28
C LYS A 115 0.17 19.34 0.93
N ARG A 116 0.47 18.86 2.15
CA ARG A 116 1.74 19.18 2.83
C ARG A 116 2.93 18.58 2.07
N VAL A 117 2.85 17.31 1.67
CA VAL A 117 3.89 16.63 0.86
C VAL A 117 4.23 17.47 -0.39
N LYS A 118 3.20 17.97 -1.10
CA LYS A 118 3.44 18.85 -2.27
C LYS A 118 4.00 20.22 -1.89
N ALA A 119 3.52 20.82 -0.82
CA ALA A 119 4.01 22.11 -0.33
C ALA A 119 5.49 22.05 0.08
N ASP A 120 5.93 20.90 0.60
CA ASP A 120 7.33 20.63 0.94
C ASP A 120 8.20 20.28 -0.28
N GLY A 121 7.64 20.35 -1.50
CA GLY A 121 8.34 20.10 -2.76
C GLY A 121 8.56 18.62 -3.08
N LEU A 122 7.86 17.71 -2.38
CA LEU A 122 7.97 16.28 -2.59
C LEU A 122 6.95 15.79 -3.63
N THR A 123 7.31 14.71 -4.32
CA THR A 123 6.49 14.08 -5.35
C THR A 123 5.66 12.94 -4.77
N PRO A 124 4.31 13.01 -4.79
CA PRO A 124 3.45 11.88 -4.46
C PRO A 124 3.48 10.82 -5.58
N VAL A 125 3.67 9.57 -5.23
CA VAL A 125 3.66 8.41 -6.12
C VAL A 125 2.64 7.41 -5.57
N VAL A 126 1.79 6.82 -6.42
CA VAL A 126 0.88 5.74 -6.01
C VAL A 126 1.46 4.40 -6.40
N VAL A 127 1.43 3.45 -5.45
CA VAL A 127 1.89 2.07 -5.67
C VAL A 127 0.84 1.10 -5.17
N THR A 128 -0.03 0.63 -6.07
CA THR A 128 -1.18 -0.23 -5.74
C THR A 128 -1.14 -1.58 -6.45
N GLY A 129 -1.67 -2.61 -5.79
CA GLY A 129 -1.95 -3.91 -6.42
C GLY A 129 -3.21 -3.93 -7.30
N SER A 130 -3.94 -2.83 -7.40
CA SER A 130 -5.13 -2.74 -8.25
C SER A 130 -4.77 -2.62 -9.73
N GLY A 131 -5.56 -3.30 -10.60
CA GLY A 131 -5.46 -3.22 -12.06
C GLY A 131 -6.69 -2.54 -12.69
N GLN A 132 -7.39 -1.65 -11.98
CA GLN A 132 -8.58 -0.98 -12.52
C GLN A 132 -8.19 0.21 -13.40
N LEU A 133 -8.73 0.26 -14.63
CA LEU A 133 -8.46 1.34 -15.59
C LEU A 133 -8.99 2.71 -15.13
N SER A 134 -10.05 2.73 -14.32
CA SER A 134 -10.65 3.96 -13.76
C SER A 134 -9.90 4.54 -12.56
N LEU A 135 -8.75 3.97 -12.21
CA LEU A 135 -8.03 4.33 -10.99
C LEU A 135 -7.57 5.79 -10.98
N LEU A 136 -7.02 6.27 -12.10
CA LEU A 136 -6.57 7.65 -12.21
C LEU A 136 -7.73 8.64 -12.09
N ASP A 137 -8.88 8.34 -12.70
CA ASP A 137 -10.08 9.18 -12.62
C ASP A 137 -10.58 9.26 -11.17
N ARG A 138 -10.59 8.12 -10.45
CA ARG A 138 -10.93 8.07 -9.03
C ARG A 138 -9.97 8.89 -8.18
N LEU A 139 -8.67 8.80 -8.43
CA LEU A 139 -7.66 9.58 -7.72
C LEU A 139 -7.82 11.08 -8.02
N ASN A 140 -8.00 11.47 -9.28
CA ASN A 140 -8.18 12.88 -9.66
C ASN A 140 -9.47 13.48 -9.11
N HIS A 141 -10.56 12.70 -9.07
CA HIS A 141 -11.81 13.14 -8.47
C HIS A 141 -11.66 13.42 -6.96
N ASN A 142 -10.94 12.56 -6.24
CA ASN A 142 -10.79 12.66 -4.80
C ASN A 142 -9.60 13.54 -4.36
N PHE A 143 -8.54 13.58 -5.15
CA PHE A 143 -7.30 14.31 -4.86
C PHE A 143 -6.88 15.13 -6.09
N PRO A 144 -7.65 16.21 -6.42
CA PRO A 144 -7.41 16.99 -7.63
C PRO A 144 -5.99 17.55 -7.64
N ASP A 145 -5.34 17.48 -8.80
CA ASP A 145 -3.98 18.00 -9.06
C ASP A 145 -2.84 17.39 -8.21
N ILE A 146 -3.08 16.27 -7.55
CA ILE A 146 -2.05 15.61 -6.72
C ILE A 146 -1.25 14.59 -7.53
N PHE A 147 -1.92 13.65 -8.19
CA PHE A 147 -1.28 12.50 -8.82
C PHE A 147 -1.15 12.68 -10.33
N LYS A 148 -0.13 12.03 -10.89
CA LYS A 148 0.14 11.98 -12.32
C LYS A 148 0.17 10.53 -12.79
N ALA A 149 -0.38 10.26 -13.98
CA ALA A 149 -0.45 8.91 -14.52
C ALA A 149 0.92 8.23 -14.64
N GLU A 150 1.94 8.99 -15.06
CA GLU A 150 3.31 8.50 -15.20
C GLU A 150 3.99 8.12 -13.88
N LEU A 151 3.46 8.59 -12.76
CA LEU A 151 3.94 8.33 -11.39
C LEU A 151 3.05 7.32 -10.63
N MET A 152 2.24 6.56 -11.35
CA MET A 152 1.43 5.48 -10.78
C MET A 152 2.04 4.13 -11.12
N VAL A 153 2.08 3.24 -10.13
CA VAL A 153 2.40 1.82 -10.29
C VAL A 153 1.16 1.00 -9.96
N THR A 154 0.73 0.18 -10.89
CA THR A 154 -0.45 -0.66 -10.80
C THR A 154 -0.08 -2.13 -11.01
N ALA A 155 -1.05 -3.05 -10.89
CA ALA A 155 -0.83 -4.46 -11.19
C ALA A 155 -0.33 -4.73 -12.63
N PHE A 156 -0.54 -3.79 -13.58
CA PHE A 156 -0.09 -3.92 -14.97
C PHE A 156 1.38 -3.55 -15.18
N ASP A 157 1.99 -2.84 -14.23
CA ASP A 157 3.37 -2.35 -14.34
C ASP A 157 4.40 -3.35 -13.82
N VAL A 158 3.97 -4.40 -13.10
CA VAL A 158 4.84 -5.32 -12.37
C VAL A 158 4.49 -6.78 -12.65
N LYS A 159 5.50 -7.63 -12.59
CA LYS A 159 5.32 -9.09 -12.69
C LYS A 159 4.90 -9.68 -11.34
N TYR A 160 5.48 -9.20 -10.28
CA TYR A 160 5.23 -9.68 -8.91
C TYR A 160 4.68 -8.55 -8.05
N GLY A 161 3.50 -8.80 -7.44
CA GLY A 161 2.92 -7.91 -6.44
C GLY A 161 3.62 -8.02 -5.07
N LYS A 162 3.23 -7.16 -4.14
CA LYS A 162 3.66 -7.23 -2.75
C LYS A 162 3.42 -8.65 -2.18
N PRO A 163 4.32 -9.22 -1.40
CA PRO A 163 5.45 -8.64 -0.69
C PRO A 163 6.76 -8.52 -1.51
N ASN A 164 6.74 -8.80 -2.83
CA ASN A 164 7.91 -8.56 -3.66
C ASN A 164 8.22 -7.05 -3.68
N PRO A 165 9.49 -6.62 -3.62
CA PRO A 165 9.85 -5.20 -3.66
C PRO A 165 9.60 -4.53 -5.03
N GLU A 166 9.34 -5.31 -6.08
CA GLU A 166 9.20 -4.81 -7.47
C GLU A 166 8.25 -3.60 -7.60
N PRO A 167 7.05 -3.57 -6.98
CA PRO A 167 6.17 -2.42 -7.09
C PRO A 167 6.80 -1.11 -6.58
N TYR A 168 7.50 -1.17 -5.46
CA TYR A 168 8.16 0.02 -4.90
C TYR A 168 9.44 0.39 -5.64
N LEU A 169 10.21 -0.58 -6.14
CA LEU A 169 11.35 -0.34 -7.02
C LEU A 169 10.88 0.30 -8.34
N MET A 170 9.76 -0.14 -8.90
CA MET A 170 9.13 0.49 -10.06
C MET A 170 8.70 1.94 -9.76
N GLY A 171 8.16 2.20 -8.57
CA GLY A 171 7.82 3.56 -8.12
C GLY A 171 9.04 4.47 -8.05
N LEU A 172 10.16 4.00 -7.51
CA LEU A 172 11.43 4.72 -7.52
C LEU A 172 11.93 4.99 -8.94
N GLN A 173 11.85 3.99 -9.82
CA GLN A 173 12.26 4.12 -11.22
C GLN A 173 11.42 5.18 -11.95
N LYS A 174 10.10 5.14 -11.83
CA LYS A 174 9.18 6.13 -12.45
C LYS A 174 9.44 7.54 -11.93
N ALA A 175 9.77 7.68 -10.65
CA ALA A 175 10.12 8.96 -10.05
C ALA A 175 11.58 9.41 -10.31
N GLY A 176 12.44 8.55 -10.85
CA GLY A 176 13.84 8.85 -11.14
C GLY A 176 14.69 9.06 -9.87
N ILE A 177 14.41 8.34 -8.79
CA ILE A 177 15.02 8.54 -7.47
C ILE A 177 15.58 7.25 -6.87
N LYS A 178 16.38 7.39 -5.81
CA LYS A 178 17.00 6.29 -5.05
C LYS A 178 16.17 5.92 -3.81
N PRO A 179 16.39 4.74 -3.20
CA PRO A 179 15.66 4.33 -2.00
C PRO A 179 15.74 5.32 -0.83
N ASN A 180 16.92 5.92 -0.59
CA ASN A 180 17.13 6.91 0.45
C ASN A 180 16.61 8.34 0.09
N GLU A 181 15.88 8.45 -1.00
CA GLU A 181 15.23 9.70 -1.44
C GLU A 181 13.69 9.60 -1.36
N ALA A 182 13.19 8.50 -0.81
CA ALA A 182 11.76 8.28 -0.65
C ALA A 182 11.41 7.70 0.71
N ILE A 183 10.13 7.80 1.06
CA ILE A 183 9.48 6.97 2.07
C ILE A 183 8.32 6.22 1.44
N VAL A 184 7.98 5.07 2.01
CA VAL A 184 6.75 4.31 1.74
C VAL A 184 5.75 4.59 2.85
N VAL A 185 4.47 4.74 2.50
CA VAL A 185 3.34 4.82 3.44
C VAL A 185 2.41 3.66 3.15
N GLU A 186 2.24 2.78 4.12
CA GLU A 186 1.58 1.48 3.99
C GLU A 186 0.71 1.13 5.20
N ASN A 187 -0.32 0.30 5.00
CA ASN A 187 -1.17 -0.21 6.07
C ASN A 187 -1.22 -1.74 6.15
N ALA A 188 -0.64 -2.42 5.17
CA ALA A 188 -0.70 -3.88 5.06
C ALA A 188 0.66 -4.53 5.36
N PRO A 189 0.70 -5.68 6.06
CA PRO A 189 1.96 -6.37 6.38
C PRO A 189 2.80 -6.67 5.15
N LEU A 190 2.18 -7.14 4.06
CA LEU A 190 2.90 -7.47 2.83
C LEU A 190 3.44 -6.24 2.11
N GLY A 191 2.74 -5.11 2.20
CA GLY A 191 3.20 -3.85 1.67
C GLY A 191 4.36 -3.28 2.46
N VAL A 192 4.30 -3.34 3.79
CA VAL A 192 5.44 -2.98 4.67
C VAL A 192 6.66 -3.82 4.32
N ARG A 193 6.51 -5.16 4.22
CA ARG A 193 7.60 -6.05 3.79
C ARG A 193 8.19 -5.66 2.44
N ALA A 194 7.35 -5.32 1.46
CA ALA A 194 7.78 -4.89 0.12
C ALA A 194 8.58 -3.58 0.18
N GLY A 195 8.12 -2.58 0.93
CA GLY A 195 8.82 -1.30 1.12
C GLY A 195 10.18 -1.49 1.79
N VAL A 196 10.23 -2.27 2.86
CA VAL A 196 11.48 -2.61 3.56
C VAL A 196 12.42 -3.39 2.67
N ALA A 197 11.93 -4.38 1.91
CA ALA A 197 12.74 -5.16 0.97
C ALA A 197 13.26 -4.32 -0.21
N ALA A 198 12.56 -3.24 -0.58
CA ALA A 198 13.04 -2.27 -1.55
C ALA A 198 14.12 -1.32 -1.00
N GLY A 199 14.48 -1.45 0.29
CA GLY A 199 15.46 -0.60 0.96
C GLY A 199 14.94 0.81 1.24
N ILE A 200 13.63 1.04 1.28
CA ILE A 200 13.01 2.35 1.47
C ILE A 200 12.56 2.51 2.93
N PHE A 201 12.71 3.70 3.50
CA PHE A 201 12.16 4.02 4.81
C PHE A 201 10.64 3.84 4.79
N THR A 202 10.12 2.91 5.59
CA THR A 202 8.72 2.50 5.53
C THR A 202 7.98 2.93 6.78
N VAL A 203 6.94 3.74 6.58
CA VAL A 203 5.97 4.18 7.58
C VAL A 203 4.74 3.29 7.47
N ALA A 204 4.40 2.61 8.56
CA ALA A 204 3.18 1.83 8.67
C ALA A 204 2.06 2.64 9.33
N LEU A 205 0.83 2.48 8.83
CA LEU A 205 -0.40 3.04 9.40
C LEU A 205 -1.32 1.89 9.80
N ASN A 206 -1.62 1.73 11.08
CA ASN A 206 -2.59 0.72 11.51
C ASN A 206 -4.02 1.25 11.35
N THR A 207 -4.53 1.22 10.12
CA THR A 207 -5.88 1.65 9.75
C THR A 207 -6.89 0.50 9.71
N GLY A 208 -6.48 -0.71 10.05
CA GLY A 208 -7.28 -1.94 10.03
C GLY A 208 -7.44 -2.60 11.40
N PRO A 209 -7.99 -3.80 11.44
CA PRO A 209 -8.21 -4.56 12.68
C PRO A 209 -6.99 -5.37 13.14
N LEU A 210 -5.88 -5.34 12.41
CA LEU A 210 -4.70 -6.14 12.72
C LEU A 210 -3.98 -5.62 13.97
N PRO A 211 -3.35 -6.48 14.76
CA PRO A 211 -2.49 -6.03 15.84
C PRO A 211 -1.25 -5.30 15.27
N ASP A 212 -0.72 -4.35 16.04
CA ASP A 212 0.45 -3.53 15.64
C ASP A 212 1.67 -4.40 15.27
N GLU A 213 1.82 -5.54 15.93
CA GLU A 213 2.88 -6.51 15.68
C GLU A 213 2.85 -7.07 14.26
N ALA A 214 1.67 -7.15 13.62
CA ALA A 214 1.55 -7.60 12.24
C ALA A 214 2.27 -6.67 11.25
N LEU A 215 2.38 -5.39 11.58
CA LEU A 215 3.07 -4.38 10.78
C LEU A 215 4.53 -4.19 11.22
N THR A 216 4.78 -4.13 12.53
CA THR A 216 6.13 -3.89 13.06
C THR A 216 7.06 -5.07 12.84
N SER A 217 6.57 -6.32 12.91
CA SER A 217 7.35 -7.52 12.61
C SER A 217 7.83 -7.60 11.15
N GLU A 218 7.17 -6.87 10.23
CA GLU A 218 7.61 -6.76 8.82
C GLU A 218 8.72 -5.72 8.62
N GLY A 219 9.14 -5.04 9.69
CA GLY A 219 10.27 -4.14 9.71
C GLY A 219 9.93 -2.67 9.44
N ALA A 220 8.68 -2.25 9.65
CA ALA A 220 8.31 -0.84 9.58
C ALA A 220 9.26 0.02 10.44
N ASN A 221 9.72 1.14 9.89
CA ASN A 221 10.61 2.05 10.61
C ASN A 221 9.84 2.94 11.60
N LEU A 222 8.59 3.25 11.26
CA LEU A 222 7.64 3.97 12.12
C LEU A 222 6.26 3.33 11.98
N LEU A 223 5.49 3.39 13.07
CA LEU A 223 4.09 3.00 13.10
C LEU A 223 3.26 4.14 13.67
N PHE A 224 2.16 4.45 12.98
CA PHE A 224 1.13 5.39 13.45
C PHE A 224 -0.22 4.67 13.54
N SER A 225 -1.06 5.12 14.46
CA SER A 225 -2.38 4.55 14.70
C SER A 225 -3.40 4.89 13.59
N SER A 226 -3.10 5.89 12.78
CA SER A 226 -3.97 6.36 11.69
C SER A 226 -3.23 7.29 10.73
N MET A 227 -3.84 7.57 9.58
CA MET A 227 -3.37 8.60 8.67
C MET A 227 -3.43 10.01 9.29
N ASN A 228 -4.47 10.32 10.10
CA ASN A 228 -4.55 11.58 10.83
C ASN A 228 -3.39 11.75 11.81
N ASP A 229 -3.00 10.68 12.51
CA ASP A 229 -1.87 10.69 13.43
C ASP A 229 -0.56 10.96 12.68
N PHE A 230 -0.34 10.33 11.53
CA PHE A 230 0.82 10.60 10.70
C PHE A 230 0.81 12.03 10.14
N GLU A 231 -0.33 12.51 9.65
CA GLU A 231 -0.49 13.88 9.15
C GLU A 231 -0.15 14.91 10.23
N ALA A 232 -0.65 14.74 11.44
CA ALA A 232 -0.36 15.63 12.57
C ALA A 232 1.13 15.66 12.95
N ASN A 233 1.85 14.56 12.73
CA ASN A 233 3.29 14.43 13.01
C ASN A 233 4.18 14.71 11.79
N TRP A 234 3.63 15.00 10.62
CA TRP A 234 4.38 15.15 9.36
C TRP A 234 5.49 16.18 9.46
N GLU A 235 5.19 17.39 9.95
CA GLU A 235 6.18 18.47 10.06
C GLU A 235 7.38 18.06 10.93
N ALA A 236 7.11 17.49 12.10
CA ALA A 236 8.17 17.06 13.02
C ALA A 236 9.01 15.91 12.42
N PHE A 237 8.38 14.99 11.69
CA PHE A 237 9.07 13.94 10.95
C PHE A 237 9.94 14.54 9.84
N PHE A 238 9.36 15.37 8.97
CA PHE A 238 10.05 15.97 7.83
C PHE A 238 11.25 16.81 8.26
N GLN A 239 11.13 17.63 9.29
CA GLN A 239 12.26 18.39 9.85
C GLN A 239 13.35 17.46 10.42
N SER A 240 12.96 16.29 10.97
CA SER A 240 13.93 15.31 11.46
C SER A 240 14.77 14.70 10.34
N THR A 241 14.24 14.54 9.12
CA THR A 241 15.00 14.04 7.96
C THR A 241 16.06 15.02 7.47
N ARG A 242 15.87 16.32 7.74
CA ARG A 242 16.77 17.41 7.34
C ARG A 242 17.88 17.72 8.36
N SER A 243 17.75 17.16 9.55
CA SER A 243 18.64 17.48 10.70
C SER A 243 19.61 16.34 11.06
N ILE A 244 19.72 15.33 10.18
CA ILE A 244 20.64 14.18 10.31
C ILE A 244 21.61 14.14 9.14
#